data_e6492122b86cd521a07ffc88bb162569
#
_entry.id   e6492122b86cd521a07ffc88bb162569
#
_cell.length_a   1.000
_cell.length_b   1.000
_cell.length_c   1.000
_cell.angle_alpha   90.00
_cell.angle_beta   90.00
_cell.angle_gamma   90.00
#
_symmetry.space_group_name_H-M   'P 1'
#
loop_
_entity.id
_entity.type
_entity.pdbx_description
1 polymer ?
#
loop_
_entity_poly.entity_id
_entity_poly.type
_entity_poly.pdbx_seq_one_letter_code
_entity_poly.pdbx_strand_id
1 'polypeptide(L)'
;MLTYPPVKKVSVVIPVYNEQDSLPELLRRTDAACATLGRQYEILLIDDGSSDDSARMLTEAAEAEGSHVVAVLLNRNYGQHSAIMAGFSHVTGDLIITLDADLQNPPEEIPRLVAKADEGYDVVGTVRQNRQDSIFRKSASKMINRLIQRTTGKAMGDYGCMLRAYRRHIIDAMLNCHERSTFIPILANTFARRAVEIPVMHAEREFGDSKYSFMRLINLMYDLVTCLTTTPLRLLSIIGSVIALLGFAFGLLLVVLRLAFGPQWAAEGVFMLFAVLFMFIGAQFVGMGLLGEYIGRIYNDVRARPRYFIQRVVRQPETASQEEDRS
;
A
#
# COMPACT_ATOMS: atom_id res chain seq x y z
N MET A 1 -1.60 -14.33 -28.07
CA MET A 1 -2.17 -13.41 -27.05
C MET A 1 -2.88 -14.26 -26.03
N LEU A 2 -2.58 -14.17 -24.75
CA LEU A 2 -3.40 -14.79 -23.71
C LEU A 2 -4.70 -13.96 -23.64
N THR A 3 -5.78 -14.49 -24.17
CA THR A 3 -7.11 -13.92 -23.99
C THR A 3 -7.67 -14.46 -22.68
N TYR A 4 -7.82 -13.60 -21.70
CA TYR A 4 -8.53 -13.98 -20.48
C TYR A 4 -10.02 -14.18 -20.80
N PRO A 5 -10.69 -15.12 -20.11
CA PRO A 5 -12.14 -15.24 -20.23
C PRO A 5 -12.80 -13.93 -19.77
N PRO A 6 -13.98 -13.60 -20.31
CA PRO A 6 -14.73 -12.43 -19.87
C PRO A 6 -15.05 -12.55 -18.38
N VAL A 7 -15.08 -11.42 -17.69
CA VAL A 7 -15.43 -11.34 -16.28
C VAL A 7 -16.90 -11.77 -16.10
N LYS A 8 -17.15 -12.80 -15.29
CA LYS A 8 -18.50 -13.29 -14.99
C LYS A 8 -19.04 -12.71 -13.69
N LYS A 9 -18.19 -12.63 -12.66
CA LYS A 9 -18.54 -12.11 -11.33
C LYS A 9 -17.56 -11.05 -10.88
N VAL A 10 -18.07 -9.97 -10.28
CA VAL A 10 -17.28 -8.85 -9.72
C VAL A 10 -17.41 -8.87 -8.21
N SER A 11 -16.28 -8.73 -7.49
CA SER A 11 -16.24 -8.51 -6.04
C SER A 11 -15.75 -7.09 -5.77
N VAL A 12 -16.54 -6.26 -5.09
CA VAL A 12 -16.12 -4.92 -4.66
C VAL A 12 -15.70 -4.98 -3.19
N VAL A 13 -14.48 -4.61 -2.88
CA VAL A 13 -13.87 -4.68 -1.54
C VAL A 13 -13.70 -3.27 -0.99
N ILE A 14 -14.36 -2.98 0.12
CA ILE A 14 -14.43 -1.65 0.74
C ILE A 14 -14.01 -1.76 2.21
N PRO A 15 -12.82 -1.27 2.59
CA PRO A 15 -12.43 -1.15 3.98
C PRO A 15 -13.20 -0.01 4.65
N VAL A 16 -13.72 -0.25 5.84
CA VAL A 16 -14.54 0.69 6.63
C VAL A 16 -13.90 0.88 8.00
N TYR A 17 -13.76 2.13 8.43
CA TYR A 17 -13.31 2.47 9.79
C TYR A 17 -13.91 3.80 10.24
N ASN A 18 -14.92 3.74 11.12
CA ASN A 18 -15.67 4.91 11.63
C ASN A 18 -16.24 5.77 10.48
N GLU A 19 -17.05 5.16 9.64
CA GLU A 19 -17.66 5.77 8.45
C GLU A 19 -19.20 5.66 8.45
N GLN A 20 -19.83 5.61 9.65
CA GLN A 20 -21.28 5.44 9.80
C GLN A 20 -22.11 6.42 8.96
N ASP A 21 -21.61 7.67 8.78
CA ASP A 21 -22.34 8.73 8.09
C ASP A 21 -22.31 8.56 6.56
N SER A 22 -21.24 7.98 6.01
CA SER A 22 -21.08 7.77 4.57
C SER A 22 -21.66 6.43 4.08
N LEU A 23 -21.79 5.44 4.96
CA LEU A 23 -22.17 4.07 4.60
C LEU A 23 -23.49 3.93 3.85
N PRO A 24 -24.62 4.58 4.23
CA PRO A 24 -25.87 4.42 3.52
C PRO A 24 -25.79 4.84 2.05
N GLU A 25 -25.16 5.99 1.79
CA GLU A 25 -25.00 6.52 0.44
C GLU A 25 -23.99 5.70 -0.37
N LEU A 26 -22.89 5.28 0.27
CA LEU A 26 -21.89 4.41 -0.33
C LEU A 26 -22.50 3.09 -0.81
N LEU A 27 -23.27 2.42 0.04
CA LEU A 27 -23.95 1.16 -0.31
C LEU A 27 -24.90 1.36 -1.47
N ARG A 28 -25.77 2.36 -1.36
CA ARG A 28 -26.77 2.67 -2.41
C ARG A 28 -26.10 2.92 -3.76
N ARG A 29 -25.03 3.73 -3.82
CA ARG A 29 -24.31 4.07 -5.06
C ARG A 29 -23.51 2.90 -5.60
N THR A 30 -22.87 2.12 -4.74
CA THR A 30 -22.08 0.95 -5.14
C THR A 30 -22.98 -0.14 -5.72
N ASP A 31 -24.10 -0.43 -5.06
CA ASP A 31 -25.07 -1.39 -5.52
C ASP A 31 -25.67 -0.97 -6.87
N ALA A 32 -26.11 0.28 -7.00
CA ALA A 32 -26.61 0.84 -8.26
C ALA A 32 -25.58 0.74 -9.40
N ALA A 33 -24.30 1.05 -9.13
CA ALA A 33 -23.25 0.95 -10.13
C ALA A 33 -22.99 -0.50 -10.55
N CYS A 34 -22.97 -1.43 -9.60
CA CYS A 34 -22.80 -2.86 -9.89
C CYS A 34 -23.97 -3.46 -10.65
N ALA A 35 -25.22 -3.08 -10.33
CA ALA A 35 -26.41 -3.53 -11.04
C ALA A 35 -26.38 -3.20 -12.55
N THR A 36 -25.73 -2.08 -12.94
CA THR A 36 -25.57 -1.71 -14.36
C THR A 36 -24.67 -2.65 -15.16
N LEU A 37 -23.87 -3.49 -14.49
CA LEU A 37 -22.91 -4.38 -15.16
C LEU A 37 -23.60 -5.54 -15.91
N GLY A 38 -24.84 -5.90 -15.55
CA GLY A 38 -25.52 -7.08 -16.10
C GLY A 38 -24.78 -8.39 -15.81
N ARG A 39 -24.03 -8.46 -14.71
CA ARG A 39 -23.19 -9.59 -14.26
C ARG A 39 -23.44 -9.85 -12.79
N GLN A 40 -23.06 -11.04 -12.33
CA GLN A 40 -23.06 -11.32 -10.90
C GLN A 40 -22.06 -10.40 -10.17
N TYR A 41 -22.42 -9.97 -8.97
CA TYR A 41 -21.54 -9.18 -8.13
C TYR A 41 -21.76 -9.46 -6.64
N GLU A 42 -20.79 -9.09 -5.85
CA GLU A 42 -20.85 -9.05 -4.39
C GLU A 42 -20.09 -7.82 -3.88
N ILE A 43 -20.53 -7.28 -2.75
CA ILE A 43 -19.94 -6.12 -2.11
C ILE A 43 -19.40 -6.57 -0.74
N LEU A 44 -18.07 -6.64 -0.60
CA LEU A 44 -17.43 -7.00 0.65
C LEU A 44 -17.09 -5.74 1.42
N LEU A 45 -17.71 -5.57 2.57
CA LEU A 45 -17.47 -4.48 3.50
C LEU A 45 -16.64 -5.00 4.67
N ILE A 46 -15.45 -4.45 4.87
CA ILE A 46 -14.52 -4.92 5.89
C ILE A 46 -14.43 -3.89 7.00
N ASP A 47 -15.07 -4.18 8.12
CA ASP A 47 -14.93 -3.36 9.32
C ASP A 47 -13.57 -3.54 9.95
N ASP A 48 -12.75 -2.50 9.94
CA ASP A 48 -11.42 -2.49 10.55
C ASP A 48 -11.48 -2.11 12.05
N GLY A 49 -12.41 -2.72 12.77
CA GLY A 49 -12.59 -2.51 14.22
C GLY A 49 -13.10 -1.11 14.56
N SER A 50 -14.16 -0.68 13.90
CA SER A 50 -14.81 0.61 14.16
C SER A 50 -15.33 0.71 15.61
N SER A 51 -15.35 1.94 16.12
CA SER A 51 -15.86 2.27 17.45
C SER A 51 -17.23 2.95 17.43
N ASP A 52 -17.73 3.27 16.24
CA ASP A 52 -19.05 3.83 15.97
C ASP A 52 -20.05 2.74 15.53
N ASP A 53 -21.19 3.14 14.99
CA ASP A 53 -22.24 2.21 14.54
C ASP A 53 -21.92 1.47 13.23
N SER A 54 -20.76 1.69 12.59
CA SER A 54 -20.40 1.09 11.31
C SER A 54 -20.56 -0.43 11.33
N ALA A 55 -19.98 -1.13 12.31
CA ALA A 55 -20.02 -2.61 12.38
C ALA A 55 -21.45 -3.15 12.44
N ARG A 56 -22.36 -2.49 13.17
CA ARG A 56 -23.78 -2.85 13.24
C ARG A 56 -24.45 -2.67 11.86
N MET A 57 -24.25 -1.50 11.25
CA MET A 57 -24.84 -1.19 9.94
C MET A 57 -24.39 -2.17 8.84
N LEU A 58 -23.11 -2.56 8.85
CA LEU A 58 -22.59 -3.57 7.91
C LEU A 58 -23.22 -4.93 8.12
N THR A 59 -23.44 -5.32 9.38
CA THR A 59 -24.09 -6.59 9.73
C THR A 59 -25.54 -6.59 9.24
N GLU A 60 -26.30 -5.54 9.52
CA GLU A 60 -27.69 -5.38 9.07
C GLU A 60 -27.80 -5.39 7.54
N ALA A 61 -26.88 -4.69 6.84
CA ALA A 61 -26.83 -4.69 5.39
C ALA A 61 -26.55 -6.08 4.80
N ALA A 62 -25.69 -6.88 5.44
CA ALA A 62 -25.38 -8.23 5.00
C ALA A 62 -26.51 -9.25 5.30
N GLU A 63 -27.28 -9.02 6.36
CA GLU A 63 -28.41 -9.88 6.76
C GLU A 63 -29.71 -9.53 6.02
N ALA A 64 -29.77 -8.40 5.31
CA ALA A 64 -30.96 -7.97 4.57
C ALA A 64 -31.32 -8.96 3.45
N GLU A 65 -32.61 -9.22 3.25
CA GLU A 65 -33.10 -10.18 2.23
C GLU A 65 -32.69 -9.75 0.81
N GLY A 66 -32.13 -10.67 0.04
CA GLY A 66 -31.64 -10.40 -1.32
C GLY A 66 -30.35 -9.58 -1.39
N SER A 67 -29.66 -9.40 -0.26
CA SER A 67 -28.45 -8.59 -0.20
C SER A 67 -27.27 -9.23 -0.95
N HIS A 68 -26.55 -8.42 -1.70
CA HIS A 68 -25.25 -8.77 -2.30
C HIS A 68 -24.07 -8.45 -1.38
N VAL A 69 -24.34 -8.03 -0.14
CA VAL A 69 -23.33 -7.59 0.83
C VAL A 69 -22.79 -8.75 1.64
N VAL A 70 -21.47 -8.76 1.83
CA VAL A 70 -20.76 -9.63 2.77
C VAL A 70 -20.04 -8.73 3.76
N ALA A 71 -20.34 -8.83 5.05
CA ALA A 71 -19.65 -8.09 6.09
C ALA A 71 -18.55 -8.96 6.71
N VAL A 72 -17.32 -8.43 6.76
CA VAL A 72 -16.15 -9.05 7.40
C VAL A 72 -15.73 -8.15 8.55
N LEU A 73 -15.89 -8.60 9.79
CA LEU A 73 -15.59 -7.82 10.98
C LEU A 73 -14.24 -8.24 11.56
N LEU A 74 -13.30 -7.30 11.67
CA LEU A 74 -12.03 -7.50 12.35
C LEU A 74 -12.18 -7.19 13.85
N ASN A 75 -11.37 -7.84 14.69
CA ASN A 75 -11.46 -7.66 16.14
C ASN A 75 -10.88 -6.34 16.66
N ARG A 76 -10.14 -5.61 15.84
CA ARG A 76 -9.56 -4.28 16.14
C ARG A 76 -9.06 -3.65 14.84
N ASN A 77 -8.63 -2.39 14.93
CA ASN A 77 -7.98 -1.71 13.81
C ASN A 77 -6.59 -2.30 13.50
N TYR A 78 -6.40 -2.73 12.25
CA TYR A 78 -5.16 -3.25 11.66
C TYR A 78 -4.64 -2.37 10.51
N GLY A 79 -5.40 -1.34 10.12
CA GLY A 79 -5.11 -0.44 9.02
C GLY A 79 -5.67 -0.92 7.68
N GLN A 80 -5.94 0.05 6.81
CA GLN A 80 -6.64 -0.10 5.52
C GLN A 80 -6.11 -1.28 4.67
N HIS A 81 -4.78 -1.41 4.53
CA HIS A 81 -4.19 -2.48 3.72
C HIS A 81 -4.46 -3.88 4.30
N SER A 82 -4.46 -4.01 5.63
CA SER A 82 -4.78 -5.29 6.28
C SER A 82 -6.26 -5.64 6.12
N ALA A 83 -7.15 -4.65 6.22
CA ALA A 83 -8.58 -4.82 5.99
C ALA A 83 -8.87 -5.25 4.54
N ILE A 84 -8.22 -4.62 3.55
CA ILE A 84 -8.36 -5.02 2.14
C ILE A 84 -7.85 -6.45 1.93
N MET A 85 -6.72 -6.84 2.52
CA MET A 85 -6.21 -8.22 2.41
C MET A 85 -7.16 -9.23 3.08
N ALA A 86 -7.83 -8.85 4.18
CA ALA A 86 -8.88 -9.66 4.78
C ALA A 86 -10.07 -9.82 3.82
N GLY A 87 -10.49 -8.75 3.14
CA GLY A 87 -11.49 -8.81 2.09
C GLY A 87 -11.08 -9.75 0.95
N PHE A 88 -9.84 -9.64 0.46
CA PHE A 88 -9.32 -10.48 -0.63
C PHE A 88 -9.37 -11.98 -0.31
N SER A 89 -9.24 -12.38 0.94
CA SER A 89 -9.36 -13.79 1.33
C SER A 89 -10.79 -14.34 1.29
N HIS A 90 -11.81 -13.48 1.10
CA HIS A 90 -13.23 -13.86 1.10
C HIS A 90 -13.94 -13.55 -0.22
N VAL A 91 -13.26 -12.94 -1.21
CA VAL A 91 -13.85 -12.66 -2.52
C VAL A 91 -14.07 -13.94 -3.31
N THR A 92 -15.13 -13.97 -4.12
CA THR A 92 -15.48 -15.09 -4.98
C THR A 92 -15.49 -14.73 -6.48
N GLY A 93 -15.39 -13.44 -6.82
CA GLY A 93 -15.43 -12.95 -8.19
C GLY A 93 -14.16 -13.19 -9.01
N ASP A 94 -14.27 -13.05 -10.32
CA ASP A 94 -13.17 -13.14 -11.29
C ASP A 94 -12.36 -11.83 -11.37
N LEU A 95 -13.04 -10.71 -11.08
CA LEU A 95 -12.46 -9.37 -11.00
C LEU A 95 -12.77 -8.77 -9.64
N ILE A 96 -11.74 -8.29 -8.98
CA ILE A 96 -11.83 -7.70 -7.64
C ILE A 96 -11.55 -6.21 -7.76
N ILE A 97 -12.46 -5.37 -7.24
CA ILE A 97 -12.36 -3.93 -7.28
C ILE A 97 -12.23 -3.42 -5.84
N THR A 98 -11.20 -2.64 -5.56
CA THR A 98 -11.07 -1.93 -4.28
C THR A 98 -11.66 -0.54 -4.40
N LEU A 99 -12.34 -0.07 -3.35
CA LEU A 99 -12.98 1.25 -3.27
C LEU A 99 -12.84 1.79 -1.85
N ASP A 100 -12.59 3.10 -1.69
CA ASP A 100 -12.58 3.76 -0.38
C ASP A 100 -14.00 4.08 0.09
N ALA A 101 -14.23 4.07 1.41
CA ALA A 101 -15.54 4.32 2.00
C ALA A 101 -15.93 5.81 2.06
N ASP A 102 -15.02 6.73 1.80
CA ASP A 102 -15.19 8.19 1.95
C ASP A 102 -15.86 8.89 0.75
N LEU A 103 -16.31 8.14 -0.24
CA LEU A 103 -16.96 8.62 -1.48
C LEU A 103 -16.12 9.57 -2.35
N GLN A 104 -14.82 9.78 -2.04
CA GLN A 104 -13.94 10.58 -2.89
C GLN A 104 -13.73 9.95 -4.29
N ASN A 105 -13.79 8.63 -4.35
CA ASN A 105 -13.77 7.89 -5.60
C ASN A 105 -15.19 7.41 -5.92
N PRO A 106 -15.83 7.93 -6.98
CA PRO A 106 -17.22 7.61 -7.29
C PRO A 106 -17.40 6.12 -7.66
N PRO A 107 -18.34 5.38 -7.02
CA PRO A 107 -18.66 3.99 -7.39
C PRO A 107 -19.09 3.85 -8.86
N GLU A 108 -19.62 4.91 -9.47
CA GLU A 108 -20.04 4.99 -10.87
C GLU A 108 -18.89 4.76 -11.87
N GLU A 109 -17.65 4.80 -11.42
CA GLU A 109 -16.48 4.45 -12.25
C GLU A 109 -16.25 2.94 -12.36
N ILE A 110 -16.93 2.11 -11.54
CA ILE A 110 -16.80 0.64 -11.55
C ILE A 110 -17.02 0.06 -12.96
N PRO A 111 -18.07 0.42 -13.71
CA PRO A 111 -18.28 -0.15 -15.05
C PRO A 111 -17.12 0.14 -16.01
N ARG A 112 -16.45 1.29 -15.90
CA ARG A 112 -15.29 1.63 -16.73
C ARG A 112 -14.09 0.75 -16.42
N LEU A 113 -13.86 0.41 -15.14
CA LEU A 113 -12.79 -0.49 -14.73
C LEU A 113 -13.07 -1.92 -15.27
N VAL A 114 -14.31 -2.38 -15.15
CA VAL A 114 -14.74 -3.70 -15.67
C VAL A 114 -14.54 -3.79 -17.18
N ALA A 115 -15.00 -2.79 -17.94
CA ALA A 115 -14.81 -2.73 -19.38
C ALA A 115 -13.32 -2.78 -19.76
N LYS A 116 -12.48 -2.09 -19.01
CA LYS A 116 -11.03 -2.09 -19.24
C LYS A 116 -10.37 -3.42 -18.89
N ALA A 117 -10.82 -4.09 -17.83
CA ALA A 117 -10.37 -5.45 -17.51
C ALA A 117 -10.76 -6.46 -18.60
N ASP A 118 -11.92 -6.31 -19.25
CA ASP A 118 -12.35 -7.17 -20.36
C ASP A 118 -11.46 -7.05 -21.61
N GLU A 119 -10.75 -5.93 -21.78
CA GLU A 119 -9.73 -5.79 -22.83
C GLU A 119 -8.46 -6.65 -22.55
N GLY A 120 -8.46 -7.42 -21.45
CA GLY A 120 -7.38 -8.36 -21.08
C GLY A 120 -6.27 -7.73 -20.26
N TYR A 121 -6.56 -6.73 -19.44
CA TYR A 121 -5.64 -6.21 -18.42
C TYR A 121 -5.76 -6.99 -17.12
N ASP A 122 -4.63 -7.23 -16.46
CA ASP A 122 -4.54 -7.90 -15.16
C ASP A 122 -4.87 -6.96 -14.01
N VAL A 123 -4.40 -5.71 -14.15
CA VAL A 123 -4.58 -4.63 -13.18
C VAL A 123 -5.03 -3.38 -13.92
N VAL A 124 -6.13 -2.79 -13.47
CA VAL A 124 -6.61 -1.49 -13.93
C VAL A 124 -6.52 -0.52 -12.75
N GLY A 125 -5.55 0.38 -12.81
CA GLY A 125 -5.41 1.47 -11.87
C GLY A 125 -6.22 2.70 -12.27
N THR A 126 -6.36 3.66 -11.36
CA THR A 126 -6.98 4.94 -11.67
C THR A 126 -6.05 6.10 -11.32
N VAL A 127 -6.15 7.17 -12.10
CA VAL A 127 -5.42 8.43 -11.89
C VAL A 127 -6.44 9.54 -11.68
N ARG A 128 -6.34 10.22 -10.55
CA ARG A 128 -7.21 11.34 -10.21
C ARG A 128 -6.96 12.54 -11.13
N GLN A 129 -8.00 13.00 -11.82
CA GLN A 129 -7.96 14.23 -12.58
C GLN A 129 -8.08 15.44 -11.64
N ASN A 130 -7.49 16.57 -12.04
CA ASN A 130 -7.56 17.88 -11.35
C ASN A 130 -7.02 17.91 -9.91
N ARG A 131 -5.97 17.16 -9.63
CA ARG A 131 -5.31 17.15 -8.32
C ARG A 131 -4.74 18.54 -7.97
N GLN A 132 -5.36 19.24 -7.01
CA GLN A 132 -4.92 20.53 -6.47
C GLN A 132 -3.86 20.35 -5.36
N ASP A 133 -2.77 19.66 -5.67
CA ASP A 133 -1.70 19.49 -4.68
C ASP A 133 -0.73 20.65 -4.68
N SER A 134 -0.18 20.97 -3.51
CA SER A 134 0.94 21.90 -3.37
C SER A 134 2.15 21.42 -4.18
N ILE A 135 2.98 22.38 -4.65
CA ILE A 135 4.20 22.10 -5.43
C ILE A 135 5.10 21.08 -4.73
N PHE A 136 5.17 21.15 -3.40
CA PHE A 136 5.96 20.23 -2.58
C PHE A 136 5.42 18.78 -2.66
N ARG A 137 4.10 18.57 -2.54
CA ARG A 137 3.47 17.26 -2.67
C ARG A 137 3.67 16.68 -4.08
N LYS A 138 3.57 17.51 -5.12
CA LYS A 138 3.84 17.10 -6.51
C LYS A 138 5.28 16.62 -6.70
N SER A 139 6.26 17.34 -6.14
CA SER A 139 7.68 16.98 -6.24
C SER A 139 7.99 15.68 -5.49
N ALA A 140 7.47 15.52 -4.27
CA ALA A 140 7.60 14.32 -3.46
C ALA A 140 6.99 13.10 -4.17
N SER A 141 5.76 13.22 -4.68
CA SER A 141 5.08 12.18 -5.44
C SER A 141 5.86 11.79 -6.71
N LYS A 142 6.42 12.77 -7.43
CA LYS A 142 7.21 12.51 -8.63
C LYS A 142 8.52 11.77 -8.34
N MET A 143 9.15 12.05 -7.19
CA MET A 143 10.36 11.36 -6.75
C MET A 143 10.03 9.90 -6.36
N ILE A 144 8.95 9.68 -5.59
CA ILE A 144 8.47 8.35 -5.22
C ILE A 144 8.12 7.54 -6.48
N ASN A 145 7.36 8.10 -7.40
CA ASN A 145 6.97 7.41 -8.63
C ASN A 145 8.19 7.01 -9.47
N ARG A 146 9.23 7.87 -9.56
CA ARG A 146 10.49 7.51 -10.24
C ARG A 146 11.23 6.37 -9.54
N LEU A 147 11.25 6.37 -8.21
CA LEU A 147 11.90 5.31 -7.43
C LEU A 147 11.17 3.99 -7.65
N ILE A 148 9.84 3.98 -7.55
CA ILE A 148 9.00 2.81 -7.78
C ILE A 148 9.17 2.31 -9.23
N GLN A 149 9.14 3.20 -10.20
CA GLN A 149 9.35 2.85 -11.61
C GLN A 149 10.71 2.18 -11.84
N ARG A 150 11.79 2.65 -11.18
CA ARG A 150 13.11 2.03 -11.27
C ARG A 150 13.16 0.65 -10.62
N THR A 151 12.37 0.43 -9.56
CA THR A 151 12.38 -0.82 -8.79
C THR A 151 11.46 -1.88 -9.41
N THR A 152 10.28 -1.48 -9.89
CA THR A 152 9.26 -2.38 -10.44
C THR A 152 9.27 -2.49 -11.96
N GLY A 153 10.00 -1.60 -12.64
CA GLY A 153 10.01 -1.51 -14.11
C GLY A 153 8.73 -0.93 -14.71
N LYS A 154 7.73 -0.56 -13.90
CA LYS A 154 6.42 -0.06 -14.33
C LYS A 154 6.17 1.35 -13.81
N ALA A 155 5.75 2.25 -14.69
CA ALA A 155 5.33 3.59 -14.32
C ALA A 155 3.84 3.59 -14.01
N MET A 156 3.47 4.11 -12.84
CA MET A 156 2.08 4.45 -12.50
C MET A 156 2.00 5.92 -12.12
N GLY A 157 0.91 6.57 -12.54
CA GLY A 157 0.70 8.00 -12.32
C GLY A 157 0.23 8.34 -10.90
N ASP A 158 -0.61 7.50 -10.30
CA ASP A 158 -1.16 7.73 -8.96
C ASP A 158 -1.24 6.46 -8.12
N TYR A 159 -0.25 6.27 -7.26
CA TYR A 159 -0.25 5.17 -6.29
C TYR A 159 -1.21 5.39 -5.12
N GLY A 160 -1.64 6.63 -4.88
CA GLY A 160 -2.51 6.98 -3.75
C GLY A 160 -3.99 6.75 -4.00
N CYS A 161 -4.40 6.42 -5.23
CA CYS A 161 -5.80 6.09 -5.53
C CYS A 161 -6.05 4.61 -5.30
N MET A 162 -7.00 4.30 -4.41
CA MET A 162 -7.33 2.93 -4.05
C MET A 162 -8.44 2.34 -4.92
N LEU A 163 -9.12 3.13 -5.76
CA LEU A 163 -10.06 2.62 -6.74
C LEU A 163 -9.28 1.88 -7.84
N ARG A 164 -9.26 0.56 -7.78
CA ARG A 164 -8.49 -0.30 -8.68
C ARG A 164 -9.20 -1.61 -8.92
N ALA A 165 -8.98 -2.19 -10.10
CA ALA A 165 -9.46 -3.53 -10.41
C ALA A 165 -8.29 -4.50 -10.61
N TYR A 166 -8.46 -5.72 -10.09
CA TYR A 166 -7.47 -6.79 -10.12
C TYR A 166 -8.12 -8.09 -10.59
N ARG A 167 -7.49 -8.79 -11.52
CA ARG A 167 -7.90 -10.14 -11.89
C ARG A 167 -7.66 -11.11 -10.73
N ARG A 168 -8.47 -12.17 -10.62
CA ARG A 168 -8.42 -13.16 -9.55
C ARG A 168 -7.03 -13.74 -9.32
N HIS A 169 -6.30 -14.14 -10.36
CA HIS A 169 -4.97 -14.70 -10.26
C HIS A 169 -3.94 -13.73 -9.62
N ILE A 170 -4.14 -12.41 -9.76
CA ILE A 170 -3.31 -11.40 -9.09
C ILE A 170 -3.58 -11.41 -7.58
N ILE A 171 -4.86 -11.49 -7.19
CA ILE A 171 -5.26 -11.57 -5.78
C ILE A 171 -4.71 -12.86 -5.15
N ASP A 172 -4.84 -14.00 -5.83
CA ASP A 172 -4.32 -15.28 -5.36
C ASP A 172 -2.79 -15.23 -5.17
N ALA A 173 -2.05 -14.61 -6.10
CA ALA A 173 -0.61 -14.40 -5.97
C ALA A 173 -0.27 -13.50 -4.77
N MET A 174 -1.05 -12.43 -4.54
CA MET A 174 -0.85 -11.52 -3.41
C MET A 174 -1.13 -12.17 -2.07
N LEU A 175 -2.17 -13.02 -1.97
CA LEU A 175 -2.52 -13.75 -0.75
C LEU A 175 -1.45 -14.79 -0.37
N ASN A 176 -0.79 -15.39 -1.37
CA ASN A 176 0.32 -16.31 -1.16
C ASN A 176 1.65 -15.61 -0.84
N CYS A 177 1.71 -14.28 -0.91
CA CYS A 177 2.92 -13.54 -0.62
C CYS A 177 3.08 -13.33 0.90
N HIS A 178 4.24 -13.68 1.43
CA HIS A 178 4.55 -13.56 2.86
C HIS A 178 4.99 -12.17 3.29
N GLU A 179 5.28 -11.26 2.36
CA GLU A 179 5.65 -9.87 2.65
C GLU A 179 4.53 -9.14 3.39
N ARG A 180 4.82 -8.57 4.57
CA ARG A 180 3.82 -7.94 5.44
C ARG A 180 3.72 -6.43 5.29
N SER A 181 4.82 -5.81 4.96
CA SER A 181 4.93 -4.36 4.83
C SER A 181 4.65 -3.90 3.41
N THR A 182 3.71 -4.51 2.69
CA THR A 182 3.54 -4.28 1.26
C THR A 182 2.40 -3.32 0.98
N PHE A 183 2.67 -2.36 0.14
CA PHE A 183 1.66 -1.46 -0.42
C PHE A 183 0.92 -2.19 -1.56
N ILE A 184 -0.38 -2.47 -1.38
CA ILE A 184 -1.19 -3.30 -2.29
C ILE A 184 -1.02 -2.95 -3.77
N PRO A 185 -1.09 -1.66 -4.21
CA PRO A 185 -0.92 -1.31 -5.62
C PRO A 185 0.43 -1.73 -6.21
N ILE A 186 1.47 -1.72 -5.41
CA ILE A 186 2.82 -2.09 -5.85
C ILE A 186 2.95 -3.60 -5.94
N LEU A 187 2.47 -4.30 -4.91
CA LEU A 187 2.47 -5.77 -4.89
C LEU A 187 1.70 -6.33 -6.09
N ALA A 188 0.50 -5.82 -6.35
CA ALA A 188 -0.30 -6.22 -7.50
C ALA A 188 0.44 -6.01 -8.83
N ASN A 189 1.12 -4.87 -8.98
CA ASN A 189 1.88 -4.59 -10.19
C ASN A 189 3.10 -5.49 -10.39
N THR A 190 3.67 -6.01 -9.31
CA THR A 190 4.79 -6.97 -9.40
C THR A 190 4.33 -8.25 -10.11
N PHE A 191 3.12 -8.71 -9.84
CA PHE A 191 2.56 -9.91 -10.46
C PHE A 191 1.86 -9.65 -11.80
N ALA A 192 1.42 -8.42 -12.07
CA ALA A 192 0.70 -8.10 -13.28
C ALA A 192 1.60 -8.15 -14.52
N ARG A 193 1.16 -8.82 -15.57
CA ARG A 193 1.79 -8.77 -16.90
C ARG A 193 1.35 -7.52 -17.67
N ARG A 194 0.04 -7.21 -17.63
CA ARG A 194 -0.57 -6.06 -18.30
C ARG A 194 -1.30 -5.19 -17.29
N ALA A 195 -0.75 -4.03 -17.01
CA ALA A 195 -1.37 -3.02 -16.17
C ALA A 195 -1.68 -1.77 -17.00
N VAL A 196 -2.78 -1.09 -16.69
CA VAL A 196 -3.20 0.17 -17.31
C VAL A 196 -3.76 1.09 -16.24
N GLU A 197 -3.73 2.39 -16.50
CA GLU A 197 -4.38 3.39 -15.66
C GLU A 197 -5.41 4.16 -16.50
N ILE A 198 -6.57 4.41 -15.90
CA ILE A 198 -7.62 5.24 -16.49
C ILE A 198 -7.84 6.50 -15.66
N PRO A 199 -8.08 7.64 -16.30
CA PRO A 199 -8.42 8.88 -15.58
C PRO A 199 -9.82 8.76 -14.99
N VAL A 200 -9.97 9.11 -13.70
CA VAL A 200 -11.25 9.15 -12.99
C VAL A 200 -11.48 10.52 -12.37
N MET A 201 -12.76 10.87 -12.24
CA MET A 201 -13.14 12.07 -11.50
C MET A 201 -12.85 11.85 -10.01
N HIS A 202 -12.42 12.90 -9.34
CA HIS A 202 -12.18 12.89 -7.90
C HIS A 202 -13.11 13.92 -7.27
N ALA A 203 -14.02 13.46 -6.42
CA ALA A 203 -14.90 14.34 -5.68
C ALA A 203 -14.18 14.93 -4.46
N GLU A 204 -14.58 16.12 -4.04
CA GLU A 204 -14.15 16.65 -2.75
C GLU A 204 -14.77 15.80 -1.65
N ARG A 205 -14.04 15.65 -0.54
CA ARG A 205 -14.51 14.87 0.61
C ARG A 205 -15.77 15.52 1.19
N GLU A 206 -16.87 14.80 1.17
CA GLU A 206 -18.15 15.31 1.69
C GLU A 206 -18.19 15.32 3.22
N PHE A 207 -17.42 14.43 3.89
CA PHE A 207 -17.40 14.26 5.35
C PHE A 207 -15.97 14.17 5.90
N GLY A 208 -15.66 14.95 6.96
CA GLY A 208 -14.45 14.87 7.77
C GLY A 208 -13.23 15.72 7.32
N ASP A 209 -12.39 16.10 8.30
CA ASP A 209 -11.20 16.94 8.10
C ASP A 209 -9.95 16.14 7.76
N SER A 210 -9.14 16.63 6.83
CA SER A 210 -7.85 16.03 6.48
C SER A 210 -6.79 16.35 7.55
N LYS A 211 -6.48 15.37 8.43
CA LYS A 211 -5.46 15.48 9.49
C LYS A 211 -4.05 15.09 9.03
N TYR A 212 -3.65 15.38 7.79
CA TYR A 212 -2.29 15.03 7.33
C TYR A 212 -1.27 16.09 7.75
N SER A 213 -0.51 15.81 8.82
CA SER A 213 0.67 16.56 9.22
C SER A 213 1.83 16.30 8.25
N PHE A 214 2.68 17.33 8.02
CA PHE A 214 3.93 17.24 7.24
C PHE A 214 4.84 16.08 7.70
N MET A 215 4.96 15.87 9.01
CA MET A 215 5.74 14.77 9.58
C MET A 215 5.21 13.39 9.18
N ARG A 216 3.88 13.25 9.08
CA ARG A 216 3.24 12.01 8.64
C ARG A 216 3.56 11.69 7.17
N LEU A 217 3.68 12.73 6.33
CA LEU A 217 4.09 12.57 4.94
C LEU A 217 5.55 12.11 4.82
N ILE A 218 6.47 12.67 5.63
CA ILE A 218 7.87 12.25 5.67
C ILE A 218 7.97 10.78 6.12
N ASN A 219 7.28 10.41 7.18
CA ASN A 219 7.27 9.03 7.67
C ASN A 219 6.73 8.08 6.61
N LEU A 220 5.63 8.43 5.94
CA LEU A 220 5.08 7.62 4.83
C LEU A 220 6.10 7.46 3.70
N MET A 221 6.82 8.54 3.33
CA MET A 221 7.87 8.46 2.32
C MET A 221 9.01 7.53 2.74
N TYR A 222 9.46 7.64 3.99
CA TYR A 222 10.50 6.79 4.55
C TYR A 222 10.08 5.32 4.56
N ASP A 223 8.86 5.04 5.00
CA ASP A 223 8.27 3.71 5.01
C ASP A 223 8.19 3.12 3.60
N LEU A 224 7.69 3.88 2.62
CA LEU A 224 7.61 3.44 1.24
C LEU A 224 9.00 3.11 0.66
N VAL A 225 9.99 3.98 0.89
CA VAL A 225 11.35 3.79 0.36
C VAL A 225 12.01 2.55 0.97
N THR A 226 11.92 2.39 2.29
CA THR A 226 12.56 1.26 3.00
C THR A 226 11.81 -0.06 2.77
N CYS A 227 10.50 -0.02 2.48
CA CYS A 227 9.70 -1.19 2.12
C CYS A 227 10.03 -1.71 0.71
N LEU A 228 10.23 -0.78 -0.25
CA LEU A 228 10.32 -1.10 -1.67
C LEU A 228 11.72 -1.42 -2.17
N THR A 229 12.74 -0.98 -1.46
CA THR A 229 14.11 -1.07 -1.99
C THR A 229 15.16 -1.13 -0.91
N THR A 230 16.20 -1.90 -1.17
CA THR A 230 17.44 -1.91 -0.39
C THR A 230 18.41 -0.80 -0.81
N THR A 231 17.99 0.10 -1.73
CA THR A 231 18.83 1.19 -2.24
C THR A 231 19.40 2.08 -1.13
N PRO A 232 18.65 2.48 -0.08
CA PRO A 232 19.19 3.26 1.03
C PRO A 232 20.34 2.53 1.75
N LEU A 233 20.20 1.23 1.95
CA LEU A 233 21.23 0.41 2.60
C LEU A 233 22.49 0.30 1.71
N ARG A 234 22.30 0.09 0.41
CA ARG A 234 23.40 0.05 -0.57
C ARG A 234 24.12 1.39 -0.67
N LEU A 235 23.37 2.51 -0.71
CA LEU A 235 23.94 3.86 -0.74
C LEU A 235 24.76 4.14 0.54
N LEU A 236 24.21 3.75 1.70
CA LEU A 236 24.93 3.86 2.98
C LEU A 236 26.24 3.06 2.96
N SER A 237 26.21 1.84 2.44
CA SER A 237 27.41 0.99 2.30
C SER A 237 28.47 1.64 1.40
N ILE A 238 28.07 2.21 0.25
CA ILE A 238 28.97 2.90 -0.67
C ILE A 238 29.56 4.14 0.01
N ILE A 239 28.74 4.99 0.61
CA ILE A 239 29.19 6.20 1.31
C ILE A 239 30.14 5.82 2.47
N GLY A 240 29.76 4.83 3.28
CA GLY A 240 30.58 4.32 4.37
C GLY A 240 31.95 3.80 3.89
N SER A 241 31.97 3.08 2.78
CA SER A 241 33.21 2.57 2.16
C SER A 241 34.12 3.71 1.68
N VAL A 242 33.55 4.74 1.04
CA VAL A 242 34.30 5.94 0.61
C VAL A 242 34.88 6.68 1.80
N ILE A 243 34.07 6.91 2.85
CA ILE A 243 34.51 7.57 4.09
C ILE A 243 35.63 6.75 4.76
N ALA A 244 35.48 5.43 4.84
CA ALA A 244 36.49 4.56 5.43
C ALA A 244 37.82 4.61 4.65
N LEU A 245 37.75 4.59 3.31
CA LEU A 245 38.95 4.71 2.47
C LEU A 245 39.65 6.06 2.65
N LEU A 246 38.89 7.16 2.67
CA LEU A 246 39.43 8.49 2.91
C LEU A 246 40.04 8.62 4.32
N GLY A 247 39.35 8.07 5.33
CA GLY A 247 39.84 8.04 6.71
C GLY A 247 41.13 7.23 6.86
N PHE A 248 41.20 6.07 6.18
CA PHE A 248 42.42 5.28 6.17
C PHE A 248 43.58 5.99 5.49
N ALA A 249 43.34 6.59 4.32
CA ALA A 249 44.35 7.36 3.59
C ALA A 249 44.85 8.56 4.40
N PHE A 250 43.95 9.28 5.08
CA PHE A 250 44.26 10.36 5.95
C PHE A 250 45.07 9.91 7.20
N GLY A 251 44.67 8.80 7.82
CA GLY A 251 45.40 8.19 8.94
C GLY A 251 46.83 7.79 8.56
N LEU A 252 46.98 7.16 7.38
CA LEU A 252 48.30 6.80 6.85
C LEU A 252 49.16 8.04 6.59
N LEU A 253 48.58 9.09 6.01
CA LEU A 253 49.28 10.38 5.79
C LEU A 253 49.78 10.95 7.13
N LEU A 254 48.95 10.99 8.17
CA LEU A 254 49.33 11.49 9.50
C LEU A 254 50.48 10.68 10.12
N VAL A 255 50.47 9.35 9.96
CA VAL A 255 51.59 8.48 10.42
C VAL A 255 52.86 8.80 9.68
N VAL A 256 52.83 8.95 8.37
CA VAL A 256 54.01 9.29 7.54
C VAL A 256 54.58 10.67 7.96
N LEU A 257 53.71 11.69 8.11
CA LEU A 257 54.11 13.02 8.52
C LEU A 257 54.71 13.02 9.95
N ARG A 258 54.16 12.25 10.88
CA ARG A 258 54.71 12.10 12.22
C ARG A 258 56.08 11.43 12.24
N LEU A 259 56.30 10.44 11.39
CA LEU A 259 57.63 9.80 11.25
C LEU A 259 58.66 10.73 10.61
N ALA A 260 58.20 11.59 9.66
CA ALA A 260 59.09 12.53 8.96
C ALA A 260 59.47 13.77 9.79
N PHE A 261 58.49 14.33 10.55
CA PHE A 261 58.65 15.62 11.26
C PHE A 261 58.76 15.49 12.78
N GLY A 262 58.68 14.26 13.33
CA GLY A 262 58.86 13.98 14.75
C GLY A 262 57.61 14.22 15.62
N PRO A 263 57.67 13.91 16.96
CA PRO A 263 56.52 13.85 17.85
C PRO A 263 55.83 15.19 18.12
N GLN A 264 56.50 16.33 17.93
CA GLN A 264 55.97 17.66 18.24
C GLN A 264 54.98 18.18 17.17
N TRP A 265 54.97 17.60 15.98
CA TRP A 265 54.18 18.07 14.85
C TRP A 265 52.64 18.01 15.04
N ALA A 266 52.11 17.25 16.01
CA ALA A 266 50.68 17.06 16.19
C ALA A 266 50.14 17.38 17.58
N ALA A 267 50.93 18.07 18.46
CA ALA A 267 50.53 18.29 19.86
C ALA A 267 49.26 19.17 20.01
N GLU A 268 49.01 20.10 19.08
CA GLU A 268 47.88 21.03 19.13
C GLU A 268 46.61 20.50 18.42
N GLY A 269 46.68 19.34 17.75
CA GLY A 269 45.56 18.77 16.94
C GLY A 269 44.55 17.91 17.71
N VAL A 270 44.66 17.75 19.02
CA VAL A 270 43.84 16.81 19.82
C VAL A 270 42.34 17.15 19.73
N PHE A 271 41.95 18.42 19.81
CA PHE A 271 40.55 18.82 19.70
C PHE A 271 39.96 18.55 18.30
N MET A 272 40.75 18.76 17.24
CA MET A 272 40.38 18.47 15.88
C MET A 272 40.18 16.95 15.68
N LEU A 273 41.04 16.13 16.31
CA LEU A 273 40.90 14.68 16.30
C LEU A 273 39.57 14.23 16.94
N PHE A 274 39.21 14.81 18.10
CA PHE A 274 37.92 14.50 18.73
C PHE A 274 36.73 14.94 17.88
N ALA A 275 36.77 16.12 17.23
CA ALA A 275 35.71 16.59 16.34
C ALA A 275 35.49 15.62 15.16
N VAL A 276 36.58 15.18 14.52
CA VAL A 276 36.53 14.18 13.44
C VAL A 276 36.00 12.83 13.96
N LEU A 277 36.47 12.38 15.14
CA LEU A 277 35.99 11.13 15.75
C LEU A 277 34.50 11.18 16.05
N PHE A 278 33.97 12.25 16.63
CA PHE A 278 32.52 12.39 16.89
C PHE A 278 31.71 12.45 15.62
N MET A 279 32.21 13.05 14.53
CA MET A 279 31.57 13.04 13.24
C MET A 279 31.45 11.61 12.68
N PHE A 280 32.50 10.79 12.77
CA PHE A 280 32.48 9.38 12.36
C PHE A 280 31.55 8.54 13.22
N ILE A 281 31.57 8.73 14.54
CA ILE A 281 30.66 8.04 15.46
C ILE A 281 29.20 8.40 15.13
N GLY A 282 28.91 9.68 14.90
CA GLY A 282 27.57 10.12 14.50
C GLY A 282 27.10 9.48 13.19
N ALA A 283 27.95 9.46 12.16
CA ALA A 283 27.65 8.78 10.89
C ALA A 283 27.42 7.28 11.08
N GLN A 284 28.18 6.62 11.97
CA GLN A 284 28.00 5.21 12.31
C GLN A 284 26.64 4.94 12.96
N PHE A 285 26.19 5.80 13.90
CA PHE A 285 24.87 5.65 14.52
C PHE A 285 23.72 5.79 13.51
N VAL A 286 23.83 6.70 12.52
CA VAL A 286 22.85 6.80 11.44
C VAL A 286 22.80 5.48 10.64
N GLY A 287 23.96 4.92 10.34
CA GLY A 287 24.06 3.62 9.68
C GLY A 287 23.42 2.48 10.46
N MET A 288 23.70 2.43 11.77
CA MET A 288 23.11 1.43 12.66
C MET A 288 21.59 1.60 12.78
N GLY A 289 21.08 2.84 12.81
CA GLY A 289 19.64 3.11 12.81
C GLY A 289 18.95 2.59 11.56
N LEU A 290 19.52 2.84 10.38
CA LEU A 290 18.99 2.32 9.12
C LEU A 290 19.03 0.77 9.08
N LEU A 291 20.13 0.17 9.51
CA LEU A 291 20.25 -1.29 9.60
C LEU A 291 19.21 -1.87 10.55
N GLY A 292 18.98 -1.22 11.71
CA GLY A 292 17.95 -1.60 12.68
C GLY A 292 16.56 -1.60 12.07
N GLU A 293 16.23 -0.64 11.22
CA GLU A 293 14.95 -0.58 10.49
C GLU A 293 14.76 -1.81 9.58
N TYR A 294 15.76 -2.16 8.79
CA TYR A 294 15.69 -3.36 7.93
C TYR A 294 15.62 -4.66 8.75
N ILE A 295 16.38 -4.77 9.83
CA ILE A 295 16.32 -5.92 10.73
C ILE A 295 14.92 -6.01 11.37
N GLY A 296 14.34 -4.90 11.80
CA GLY A 296 12.99 -4.84 12.34
C GLY A 296 11.93 -5.33 11.34
N ARG A 297 12.05 -4.97 10.07
CA ARG A 297 11.17 -5.45 8.99
C ARG A 297 11.33 -6.95 8.77
N ILE A 298 12.56 -7.44 8.63
CA ILE A 298 12.87 -8.88 8.50
C ILE A 298 12.33 -9.65 9.71
N TYR A 299 12.51 -9.15 10.92
CA TYR A 299 11.98 -9.76 12.13
C TYR A 299 10.45 -9.89 12.10
N ASN A 300 9.75 -8.85 11.66
CA ASN A 300 8.30 -8.87 11.53
C ASN A 300 7.83 -9.86 10.47
N ASP A 301 8.54 -9.97 9.34
CA ASP A 301 8.22 -10.91 8.27
C ASP A 301 8.48 -12.37 8.70
N VAL A 302 9.63 -12.64 9.34
CA VAL A 302 10.01 -13.99 9.83
C VAL A 302 9.09 -14.46 10.95
N ARG A 303 8.64 -13.55 11.83
CA ARG A 303 7.75 -13.90 12.94
C ARG A 303 6.39 -14.44 12.49
N ALA A 304 6.01 -14.21 11.25
CA ALA A 304 4.82 -14.75 10.59
C ALA A 304 3.50 -14.63 11.39
N ARG A 305 3.32 -13.58 12.20
CA ARG A 305 2.03 -13.30 12.88
C ARG A 305 0.94 -12.99 11.85
N PRO A 306 -0.32 -13.39 12.06
CA PRO A 306 -1.41 -13.01 11.17
C PRO A 306 -1.47 -11.49 10.98
N ARG A 307 -1.71 -11.04 9.74
CA ARG A 307 -1.81 -9.60 9.40
C ARG A 307 -3.05 -8.98 10.04
N TYR A 308 -4.09 -9.78 10.22
CA TYR A 308 -5.39 -9.42 10.77
C TYR A 308 -6.01 -10.64 11.47
N PHE A 309 -7.01 -10.41 12.27
CA PHE A 309 -7.83 -11.46 12.86
C PHE A 309 -9.31 -11.15 12.57
N ILE A 310 -9.95 -12.04 11.83
CA ILE A 310 -11.37 -11.93 11.50
C ILE A 310 -12.16 -12.48 12.69
N GLN A 311 -13.00 -11.64 13.27
CA GLN A 311 -13.89 -11.99 14.37
C GLN A 311 -15.15 -12.69 13.85
N ARG A 312 -15.74 -12.17 12.77
CA ARG A 312 -16.99 -12.68 12.22
C ARG A 312 -17.08 -12.36 10.73
N VAL A 313 -17.67 -13.28 9.95
CA VAL A 313 -18.10 -13.04 8.57
C VAL A 313 -19.60 -13.24 8.53
N VAL A 314 -20.32 -12.25 8.03
CA VAL A 314 -21.79 -12.27 7.89
C VAL A 314 -22.11 -12.23 6.40
N ARG A 315 -22.88 -13.19 5.94
CA ARG A 315 -23.46 -13.26 4.60
C ARG A 315 -24.80 -13.94 4.68
N GLN A 316 -25.67 -13.68 3.71
CA GLN A 316 -26.86 -14.49 3.59
C GLN A 316 -26.49 -15.95 3.30
N PRO A 317 -27.21 -16.94 3.93
CA PRO A 317 -27.08 -18.33 3.51
C PRO A 317 -27.49 -18.44 2.02
N GLU A 318 -26.64 -19.08 1.22
CA GLU A 318 -27.01 -19.39 -0.17
C GLU A 318 -28.32 -20.17 -0.14
N THR A 319 -29.37 -19.61 -0.74
CA THR A 319 -30.62 -20.34 -0.91
C THR A 319 -30.36 -21.57 -1.78
N ALA A 320 -30.76 -22.74 -1.31
CA ALA A 320 -30.46 -24.08 -1.85
C ALA A 320 -30.83 -24.31 -3.34
N SER A 321 -31.31 -23.30 -4.04
CA SER A 321 -31.65 -23.37 -5.49
C SER A 321 -30.46 -23.25 -6.45
N GLN A 322 -29.22 -23.05 -5.97
CA GLN A 322 -28.02 -22.92 -6.81
C GLN A 322 -27.14 -24.19 -6.85
N GLU A 323 -27.47 -25.25 -6.10
CA GLU A 323 -26.76 -26.52 -6.15
C GLU A 323 -27.15 -27.40 -7.34
N GLU A 324 -28.32 -27.19 -7.96
CA GLU A 324 -28.75 -28.00 -9.10
C GLU A 324 -28.05 -27.67 -10.43
N ASP A 325 -27.38 -26.53 -10.55
CA ASP A 325 -26.70 -26.14 -11.79
C ASP A 325 -25.18 -26.49 -11.79
N ARG A 326 -24.74 -27.23 -10.75
CA ARG A 326 -23.34 -27.73 -10.62
C ARG A 326 -23.17 -29.25 -10.72
N SER A 327 -24.26 -29.96 -10.97
CA SER A 327 -24.21 -31.44 -11.17
C SER A 327 -24.10 -31.87 -12.65
#